data_a7885f7d8aa8b07bf1f290abf6f0b9e4
#
_entry.id   a7885f7d8aa8b07bf1f290abf6f0b9e4
#
_cell.length_a   1.000
_cell.length_b   1.000
_cell.length_c   1.000
_cell.angle_alpha   90.00
_cell.angle_beta   90.00
_cell.angle_gamma   90.00
#
_symmetry.space_group_name_H-M   'P 1'
#
loop_
_entity.id
_entity.type
_entity.pdbx_description
1 polymer ?
#
loop_
_entity_poly.entity_id
_entity_poly.type
_entity_poly.pdbx_seq_one_letter_code
_entity_poly.pdbx_strand_id
1 'polypeptide(L)'
;KGTKGTFALTGATIETVTRGTIQNGTVIISDGKITAVGANVAVPQGATVIDCKGKFIYPGMIDGGSILGLSEVGSDPRTQDYNEVGDVVPQMKALTAVNPNAVAIPVTRISGVTTTLVVPQGGLFPGTASLINLHGYTPDQMYAGFDAVVMNFPTTGRRGFWDRRSDDDIKKAVEKSLGKINEVWEKTIQYHKLDSANKGKVTYY
;
A
#
# COMPACT_ATOMS: atom_id res chain seq x y z
N LYS A 1 4.13 -14.43 13.75
CA LYS A 1 3.10 -13.93 14.71
C LYS A 1 3.82 -13.02 15.68
N GLY A 2 3.30 -11.81 15.92
CA GLY A 2 3.83 -10.92 16.95
C GLY A 2 3.80 -11.56 18.34
N THR A 3 4.58 -11.03 19.25
CA THR A 3 4.60 -11.49 20.66
C THR A 3 3.21 -11.28 21.25
N LYS A 4 2.58 -12.35 21.69
CA LYS A 4 1.32 -12.29 22.42
C LYS A 4 1.54 -11.73 23.81
N GLY A 5 0.55 -11.08 24.37
CA GLY A 5 0.58 -10.55 25.72
C GLY A 5 0.14 -9.09 25.79
N THR A 6 0.21 -8.55 26.99
CA THR A 6 -0.11 -7.14 27.27
C THR A 6 1.16 -6.36 27.51
N PHE A 7 1.30 -5.25 26.81
CA PHE A 7 2.42 -4.32 26.91
C PHE A 7 1.90 -2.94 27.34
N ALA A 8 2.61 -2.28 28.21
CA ALA A 8 2.34 -0.92 28.64
C ALA A 8 3.54 -0.02 28.29
N LEU A 9 3.37 0.89 27.35
CA LEU A 9 4.34 1.92 26.99
C LEU A 9 4.06 3.13 27.86
N THR A 10 4.92 3.46 28.81
CA THR A 10 4.65 4.47 29.84
C THR A 10 5.57 5.69 29.73
N GLY A 11 5.07 6.86 30.13
CA GLY A 11 5.86 8.08 30.28
C GLY A 11 6.22 8.81 28.99
N ALA A 12 5.63 8.43 27.86
CA ALA A 12 5.90 9.03 26.56
C ALA A 12 5.13 10.34 26.32
N THR A 13 5.64 11.15 25.39
CA THR A 13 4.83 12.12 24.65
C THR A 13 4.13 11.39 23.51
N ILE A 14 2.80 11.34 23.53
CA ILE A 14 2.01 10.59 22.54
C ILE A 14 1.35 11.56 21.56
N GLU A 15 1.69 11.45 20.29
CA GLU A 15 1.09 12.20 19.20
C GLU A 15 -0.07 11.40 18.61
N THR A 16 -1.30 11.82 18.88
CA THR A 16 -2.48 11.05 18.43
C THR A 16 -2.96 11.45 17.04
N VAL A 17 -2.38 12.48 16.42
CA VAL A 17 -2.74 13.10 15.14
C VAL A 17 -4.13 13.76 15.16
N THR A 18 -5.16 13.08 15.64
CA THR A 18 -6.56 13.56 15.59
C THR A 18 -7.06 14.17 16.92
N ARG A 19 -6.37 13.88 18.04
CA ARG A 19 -6.78 14.30 19.38
C ARG A 19 -5.71 15.12 20.11
N GLY A 20 -4.71 15.60 19.38
CA GLY A 20 -3.60 16.36 19.94
C GLY A 20 -2.56 15.51 20.65
N THR A 21 -1.68 16.19 21.39
CA THR A 21 -0.53 15.61 22.08
C THR A 21 -0.87 15.30 23.54
N ILE A 22 -0.52 14.10 24.00
CA ILE A 22 -0.66 13.69 25.41
C ILE A 22 0.74 13.63 26.02
N GLN A 23 1.00 14.46 27.01
CA GLN A 23 2.25 14.47 27.77
C GLN A 23 2.24 13.39 28.84
N ASN A 24 3.39 12.74 29.07
CA ASN A 24 3.58 11.70 30.07
C ASN A 24 2.50 10.60 30.00
N GLY A 25 2.14 10.23 28.75
CA GLY A 25 1.07 9.32 28.46
C GLY A 25 1.46 7.85 28.53
N THR A 26 0.44 7.01 28.56
CA THR A 26 0.56 5.55 28.54
C THR A 26 -0.27 4.97 27.39
N VAL A 27 0.33 4.01 26.65
CA VAL A 27 -0.35 3.21 25.64
C VAL A 27 -0.38 1.76 26.10
N ILE A 28 -1.56 1.16 26.17
CA ILE A 28 -1.72 -0.28 26.45
C ILE A 28 -2.01 -1.01 25.15
N ILE A 29 -1.22 -2.05 24.91
CA ILE A 29 -1.36 -2.94 23.75
C ILE A 29 -1.63 -4.34 24.29
N SER A 30 -2.75 -4.95 23.92
CA SER A 30 -3.08 -6.33 24.25
C SER A 30 -3.36 -7.11 22.98
N ASP A 31 -2.68 -8.24 22.81
CA ASP A 31 -2.83 -9.14 21.65
C ASP A 31 -2.76 -8.42 20.28
N GLY A 32 -1.82 -7.46 20.18
CA GLY A 32 -1.58 -6.69 18.96
C GLY A 32 -2.57 -5.56 18.69
N LYS A 33 -3.44 -5.23 19.65
CA LYS A 33 -4.39 -4.11 19.54
C LYS A 33 -4.14 -3.08 20.63
N ILE A 34 -4.25 -1.80 20.29
CA ILE A 34 -4.25 -0.72 21.27
C ILE A 34 -5.59 -0.74 22.01
N THR A 35 -5.55 -0.98 23.31
CA THR A 35 -6.75 -1.07 24.15
C THR A 35 -7.01 0.17 24.98
N ALA A 36 -5.96 0.95 25.28
CA ALA A 36 -6.09 2.24 25.98
C ALA A 36 -4.95 3.19 25.61
N VAL A 37 -5.26 4.48 25.56
CA VAL A 37 -4.29 5.59 25.37
C VAL A 37 -4.72 6.77 26.21
N GLY A 38 -3.82 7.35 27.01
CA GLY A 38 -4.13 8.54 27.81
C GLY A 38 -3.04 8.87 28.82
N ALA A 39 -3.21 10.01 29.50
CA ALA A 39 -2.28 10.45 30.56
C ALA A 39 -2.42 9.63 31.85
N ASN A 40 -3.65 9.20 32.18
CA ASN A 40 -3.99 8.52 33.44
C ASN A 40 -4.49 7.08 33.21
N VAL A 41 -3.83 6.35 32.32
CA VAL A 41 -4.19 4.95 32.04
C VAL A 41 -3.52 4.05 33.07
N ALA A 42 -4.35 3.25 33.76
CA ALA A 42 -3.85 2.24 34.70
C ALA A 42 -3.14 1.10 33.93
N VAL A 43 -1.95 0.74 34.40
CA VAL A 43 -1.22 -0.40 33.85
C VAL A 43 -1.83 -1.70 34.35
N PRO A 44 -2.28 -2.61 33.45
CA PRO A 44 -2.87 -3.89 33.85
C PRO A 44 -1.84 -4.77 34.61
N GLN A 45 -2.30 -5.53 35.58
CA GLN A 45 -1.48 -6.49 36.29
C GLN A 45 -0.94 -7.54 35.31
N GLY A 46 0.37 -7.83 35.40
CA GLY A 46 1.03 -8.79 34.49
C GLY A 46 1.41 -8.22 33.12
N ALA A 47 1.17 -6.95 32.86
CA ALA A 47 1.64 -6.30 31.63
C ALA A 47 3.17 -6.15 31.65
N THR A 48 3.80 -6.35 30.50
CA THR A 48 5.20 -5.98 30.29
C THR A 48 5.31 -4.47 30.16
N VAL A 49 5.93 -3.82 31.15
CA VAL A 49 6.10 -2.35 31.14
C VAL A 49 7.36 -1.98 30.38
N ILE A 50 7.21 -1.02 29.45
CA ILE A 50 8.30 -0.43 28.68
C ILE A 50 8.34 1.06 29.04
N ASP A 51 9.44 1.50 29.66
CA ASP A 51 9.64 2.93 29.98
C ASP A 51 9.98 3.68 28.68
N CYS A 52 9.12 4.63 28.34
CA CYS A 52 9.24 5.51 27.19
C CYS A 52 9.44 6.98 27.59
N LYS A 53 9.90 7.24 28.82
CA LYS A 53 10.17 8.59 29.28
C LYS A 53 11.15 9.30 28.37
N GLY A 54 10.79 10.54 27.96
CA GLY A 54 11.58 11.35 27.02
C GLY A 54 11.50 10.88 25.55
N LYS A 55 10.67 9.87 25.25
CA LYS A 55 10.41 9.41 23.88
C LYS A 55 9.06 9.89 23.39
N PHE A 56 8.93 9.87 22.06
CA PHE A 56 7.67 10.15 21.38
C PHE A 56 7.07 8.86 20.84
N ILE A 57 5.75 8.73 20.93
CA ILE A 57 4.98 7.64 20.32
C ILE A 57 4.07 8.25 19.25
N TYR A 58 4.22 7.77 18.01
CA TYR A 58 3.41 8.15 16.86
C TYR A 58 2.66 6.93 16.33
N PRO A 59 1.49 7.10 15.69
CA PRO A 59 0.96 6.07 14.81
C PRO A 59 1.97 5.73 13.72
N GLY A 60 2.02 4.47 13.30
CA GLY A 60 2.86 4.07 12.18
C GLY A 60 2.46 4.81 10.90
N MET A 61 3.45 5.26 10.14
CA MET A 61 3.21 5.91 8.85
C MET A 61 2.69 4.91 7.83
N ILE A 62 1.82 5.40 6.94
CA ILE A 62 1.29 4.64 5.81
C ILE A 62 1.84 5.26 4.54
N ASP A 63 2.55 4.48 3.75
CA ASP A 63 2.99 4.86 2.42
C ASP A 63 1.86 4.61 1.42
N GLY A 64 1.42 5.66 0.73
CA GLY A 64 0.28 5.64 -0.18
C GLY A 64 0.57 5.06 -1.56
N GLY A 65 1.80 4.62 -1.85
CA GLY A 65 2.12 3.97 -3.10
C GLY A 65 3.60 3.78 -3.35
N SER A 66 4.04 2.53 -3.40
CA SER A 66 5.42 2.16 -3.70
C SER A 66 5.52 0.80 -4.39
N ILE A 67 6.73 0.45 -4.82
CA ILE A 67 7.08 -0.88 -5.34
C ILE A 67 7.79 -1.73 -4.26
N LEU A 68 7.61 -1.39 -2.98
CA LEU A 68 8.27 -2.07 -1.88
C LEU A 68 7.90 -3.56 -1.84
N GLY A 69 8.91 -4.41 -1.88
CA GLY A 69 8.73 -5.86 -1.97
C GLY A 69 8.48 -6.39 -3.38
N LEU A 70 8.29 -5.51 -4.39
CA LEU A 70 8.16 -5.88 -5.81
C LEU A 70 9.48 -5.64 -6.59
N SER A 71 10.50 -5.14 -5.93
CA SER A 71 11.82 -4.96 -6.52
C SER A 71 12.89 -5.08 -5.44
N GLU A 72 13.96 -5.77 -5.75
CA GLU A 72 15.08 -6.00 -4.80
C GLU A 72 16.34 -5.28 -5.26
N VAL A 73 16.77 -5.49 -6.48
CA VAL A 73 17.96 -4.85 -7.08
C VAL A 73 17.52 -4.04 -8.29
N GLY A 74 17.44 -2.71 -8.13
CA GLY A 74 16.91 -1.81 -9.17
C GLY A 74 17.66 -1.86 -10.51
N SER A 75 18.89 -2.35 -10.55
CA SER A 75 19.67 -2.53 -11.77
C SER A 75 19.53 -3.92 -12.42
N ASP A 76 18.84 -4.87 -11.76
CA ASP A 76 18.61 -6.21 -12.32
C ASP A 76 17.13 -6.41 -12.65
N PRO A 77 16.76 -6.41 -13.96
CA PRO A 77 15.36 -6.59 -14.37
C PRO A 77 14.71 -7.88 -13.88
N ARG A 78 15.51 -8.91 -13.58
CA ARG A 78 14.98 -10.21 -13.09
C ARG A 78 14.44 -10.15 -11.66
N THR A 79 14.69 -9.06 -10.95
CA THR A 79 14.21 -8.83 -9.59
C THR A 79 13.13 -7.74 -9.54
N GLN A 80 12.59 -7.35 -10.71
CA GLN A 80 11.61 -6.28 -10.85
C GLN A 80 10.25 -6.88 -11.22
N ASP A 81 9.46 -7.21 -10.21
CA ASP A 81 8.16 -7.89 -10.34
C ASP A 81 6.98 -6.91 -10.27
N TYR A 82 7.24 -5.62 -10.47
CA TYR A 82 6.22 -4.59 -10.44
C TYR A 82 5.57 -4.31 -11.81
N ASN A 83 6.05 -4.91 -12.89
CA ASN A 83 5.62 -4.61 -14.25
C ASN A 83 5.38 -5.90 -15.04
N GLU A 84 4.21 -5.95 -15.71
CA GLU A 84 3.83 -7.03 -16.59
C GLU A 84 3.71 -6.56 -18.04
N VAL A 85 3.77 -7.51 -18.98
CA VAL A 85 3.64 -7.22 -20.40
C VAL A 85 2.18 -6.92 -20.74
N GLY A 86 1.93 -5.74 -21.29
CA GLY A 86 0.62 -5.30 -21.76
C GLY A 86 0.19 -3.96 -21.18
N ASP A 87 -0.70 -3.27 -21.90
CA ASP A 87 -1.23 -1.97 -21.46
C ASP A 87 -2.42 -2.12 -20.51
N VAL A 88 -3.14 -3.24 -20.58
CA VAL A 88 -4.39 -3.46 -19.85
C VAL A 88 -4.35 -4.87 -19.26
N VAL A 89 -3.91 -4.98 -18.02
CA VAL A 89 -3.75 -6.24 -17.29
C VAL A 89 -4.28 -6.13 -15.84
N PRO A 90 -5.53 -5.64 -15.63
CA PRO A 90 -6.07 -5.33 -14.30
C PRO A 90 -6.17 -6.55 -13.39
N GLN A 91 -6.18 -7.76 -13.96
CA GLN A 91 -6.23 -9.04 -13.24
C GLN A 91 -4.92 -9.37 -12.49
N MET A 92 -3.80 -8.73 -12.87
CA MET A 92 -2.51 -8.94 -12.22
C MET A 92 -2.53 -8.32 -10.83
N LYS A 93 -2.19 -9.11 -9.82
CA LYS A 93 -2.21 -8.67 -8.41
C LYS A 93 -0.80 -8.45 -7.90
N ALA A 94 -0.47 -7.22 -7.52
CA ALA A 94 0.82 -6.90 -6.92
C ALA A 94 1.12 -7.76 -5.69
N LEU A 95 0.11 -8.11 -4.89
CA LEU A 95 0.26 -8.94 -3.69
C LEU A 95 0.98 -10.26 -3.95
N THR A 96 0.69 -10.91 -5.08
CA THR A 96 1.27 -12.23 -5.41
C THR A 96 2.76 -12.18 -5.72
N ALA A 97 3.25 -11.00 -6.11
CA ALA A 97 4.65 -10.76 -6.43
C ALA A 97 5.46 -10.18 -5.24
N VAL A 98 4.80 -9.87 -4.12
CA VAL A 98 5.49 -9.35 -2.94
C VAL A 98 6.46 -10.39 -2.39
N ASN A 99 7.75 -10.03 -2.29
CA ASN A 99 8.75 -10.80 -1.57
C ASN A 99 8.81 -10.35 -0.10
N PRO A 100 8.29 -11.13 0.86
CA PRO A 100 8.31 -10.77 2.29
C PRO A 100 9.72 -10.64 2.86
N ASN A 101 10.72 -11.25 2.19
CA ASN A 101 12.12 -11.25 2.61
C ASN A 101 12.94 -10.13 1.96
N ALA A 102 12.31 -9.26 1.15
CA ALA A 102 13.02 -8.12 0.56
C ALA A 102 13.65 -7.25 1.65
N VAL A 103 14.95 -6.98 1.52
CA VAL A 103 15.75 -6.23 2.52
C VAL A 103 15.18 -4.84 2.80
N ALA A 104 14.54 -4.23 1.82
CA ALA A 104 13.93 -2.91 1.97
C ALA A 104 12.75 -2.91 2.97
N ILE A 105 12.03 -4.02 3.17
CA ILE A 105 10.88 -4.10 4.08
C ILE A 105 11.28 -3.81 5.54
N PRO A 106 12.23 -4.55 6.16
CA PRO A 106 12.64 -4.24 7.53
C PRO A 106 13.28 -2.85 7.67
N VAL A 107 14.02 -2.37 6.67
CA VAL A 107 14.62 -1.02 6.66
C VAL A 107 13.53 0.05 6.69
N THR A 108 12.51 -0.08 5.85
CA THR A 108 11.38 0.86 5.81
C THR A 108 10.60 0.83 7.12
N ARG A 109 10.38 -0.35 7.69
CA ARG A 109 9.69 -0.51 8.98
C ARG A 109 10.43 0.15 10.14
N ILE A 110 11.77 0.02 10.21
CA ILE A 110 12.58 0.68 11.26
C ILE A 110 12.48 2.20 11.17
N SER A 111 12.26 2.73 9.96
CA SER A 111 12.04 4.17 9.74
C SER A 111 10.63 4.65 10.14
N GLY A 112 9.77 3.75 10.67
CA GLY A 112 8.44 4.09 11.19
C GLY A 112 7.29 3.92 10.22
N VAL A 113 7.54 3.45 8.99
CA VAL A 113 6.47 3.06 8.05
C VAL A 113 6.03 1.64 8.39
N THR A 114 4.75 1.48 8.71
CA THR A 114 4.20 0.17 9.13
C THR A 114 3.36 -0.50 8.05
N THR A 115 2.89 0.28 7.09
CA THR A 115 1.96 -0.16 6.06
C THR A 115 2.27 0.56 4.75
N THR A 116 2.19 -0.13 3.63
CA THR A 116 2.35 0.47 2.30
C THR A 116 1.33 -0.09 1.31
N LEU A 117 0.88 0.74 0.38
CA LEU A 117 0.17 0.30 -0.80
C LEU A 117 1.21 -0.12 -1.84
N VAL A 118 1.33 -1.42 -2.12
CA VAL A 118 2.19 -1.90 -3.21
C VAL A 118 1.47 -1.74 -4.53
N VAL A 119 2.09 -0.97 -5.44
CA VAL A 119 1.46 -0.51 -6.68
C VAL A 119 2.21 -1.07 -7.88
N PRO A 120 1.56 -1.85 -8.75
CA PRO A 120 2.16 -2.28 -10.01
C PRO A 120 2.36 -1.07 -10.93
N GLN A 121 3.38 -1.13 -11.76
CA GLN A 121 3.73 -0.10 -12.74
C GLN A 121 3.58 -0.62 -14.16
N GLY A 122 3.74 0.27 -15.14
CA GLY A 122 3.64 -0.10 -16.57
C GLY A 122 2.42 0.55 -17.23
N GLY A 123 1.77 -0.15 -18.14
CA GLY A 123 0.71 0.30 -19.03
C GLY A 123 -0.39 1.22 -18.48
N LEU A 124 -1.53 1.26 -19.13
CA LEU A 124 -2.67 2.09 -18.72
C LEU A 124 -3.41 1.50 -17.51
N PHE A 125 -3.53 0.17 -17.45
CA PHE A 125 -4.09 -0.59 -16.33
C PHE A 125 -3.09 -1.69 -15.94
N PRO A 126 -2.04 -1.37 -15.17
CA PRO A 126 -0.94 -2.30 -14.92
C PRO A 126 -1.27 -3.44 -13.96
N GLY A 127 -2.40 -3.36 -13.26
CA GLY A 127 -2.80 -4.38 -12.31
C GLY A 127 -3.59 -3.85 -11.14
N THR A 128 -3.70 -4.68 -10.11
CA THR A 128 -4.35 -4.39 -8.83
C THR A 128 -3.28 -4.17 -7.77
N ALA A 129 -3.28 -2.97 -7.18
CA ALA A 129 -2.49 -2.64 -6.00
C ALA A 129 -3.10 -3.28 -4.76
N SER A 130 -2.26 -3.60 -3.77
CA SER A 130 -2.71 -4.18 -2.50
C SER A 130 -2.05 -3.48 -1.31
N LEU A 131 -2.82 -3.23 -0.26
CA LEU A 131 -2.30 -2.69 0.98
C LEU A 131 -1.68 -3.81 1.81
N ILE A 132 -0.43 -3.63 2.23
CA ILE A 132 0.29 -4.61 3.05
C ILE A 132 0.85 -3.98 4.32
N ASN A 133 0.80 -4.73 5.42
CA ASN A 133 1.56 -4.43 6.62
C ASN A 133 3.00 -4.89 6.41
N LEU A 134 3.97 -4.11 6.88
CA LEU A 134 5.40 -4.43 6.74
C LEU A 134 5.85 -5.48 7.78
N HIS A 135 4.97 -6.43 8.10
CA HIS A 135 5.21 -7.53 9.03
C HIS A 135 4.43 -8.77 8.58
N GLY A 136 5.14 -9.87 8.37
CA GLY A 136 4.59 -11.14 7.93
C GLY A 136 5.69 -11.99 7.29
N TYR A 137 5.42 -13.27 7.09
CA TYR A 137 6.33 -14.22 6.44
C TYR A 137 5.84 -14.64 5.05
N THR A 138 4.60 -14.32 4.75
CA THR A 138 3.98 -14.56 3.43
C THR A 138 3.20 -13.34 2.99
N PRO A 139 2.97 -13.12 1.69
CA PRO A 139 2.13 -12.03 1.20
C PRO A 139 0.75 -12.01 1.85
N ASP A 140 0.11 -13.16 2.01
CA ASP A 140 -1.21 -13.26 2.66
C ASP A 140 -1.21 -12.81 4.13
N GLN A 141 -0.13 -13.07 4.86
CA GLN A 141 0.01 -12.59 6.24
C GLN A 141 0.26 -11.09 6.32
N MET A 142 0.84 -10.52 5.27
CA MET A 142 1.09 -9.08 5.16
C MET A 142 -0.13 -8.32 4.66
N TYR A 143 -1.05 -8.97 3.96
CA TYR A 143 -2.23 -8.34 3.39
C TYR A 143 -3.07 -7.61 4.45
N ALA A 144 -3.39 -6.34 4.20
CA ALA A 144 -4.12 -5.47 5.12
C ALA A 144 -5.61 -5.27 4.75
N GLY A 145 -6.14 -6.09 3.83
CA GLY A 145 -7.57 -6.12 3.52
C GLY A 145 -8.05 -5.03 2.56
N PHE A 146 -7.16 -4.45 1.74
CA PHE A 146 -7.53 -3.46 0.74
C PHE A 146 -6.81 -3.70 -0.57
N ASP A 147 -7.58 -3.71 -1.66
CA ASP A 147 -7.09 -3.77 -3.04
C ASP A 147 -7.70 -2.63 -3.87
N ALA A 148 -6.96 -2.17 -4.88
CA ALA A 148 -7.43 -1.15 -5.81
C ALA A 148 -6.88 -1.40 -7.22
N VAL A 149 -7.73 -1.30 -8.24
CA VAL A 149 -7.27 -1.33 -9.63
C VAL A 149 -6.53 -0.04 -9.93
N VAL A 150 -5.33 -0.17 -10.49
CA VAL A 150 -4.50 0.97 -10.88
C VAL A 150 -4.86 1.41 -12.29
N MET A 151 -5.05 2.71 -12.47
CA MET A 151 -5.22 3.33 -13.79
C MET A 151 -4.25 4.49 -13.93
N ASN A 152 -3.41 4.44 -14.95
CA ASN A 152 -2.44 5.48 -15.26
C ASN A 152 -3.00 6.41 -16.34
N PHE A 153 -3.20 7.68 -15.99
CA PHE A 153 -3.54 8.70 -16.98
C PHE A 153 -2.32 9.07 -17.82
N PRO A 154 -2.48 9.31 -19.13
CA PRO A 154 -1.38 9.74 -19.99
C PRO A 154 -0.90 11.13 -19.59
N THR A 155 0.43 11.30 -19.59
CA THR A 155 1.07 12.59 -19.32
C THR A 155 0.93 13.51 -20.51
N THR A 156 0.40 14.71 -20.31
CA THR A 156 0.17 15.73 -21.35
C THR A 156 1.41 16.59 -21.67
N GLY A 157 2.48 16.43 -20.92
CA GLY A 157 3.75 17.15 -21.10
C GLY A 157 4.94 16.23 -21.33
N ARG A 158 6.10 16.84 -21.57
CA ARG A 158 7.37 16.12 -21.68
C ARG A 158 7.75 15.50 -20.34
N ARG A 159 8.26 14.26 -20.37
CA ARG A 159 8.65 13.50 -19.17
C ARG A 159 9.99 13.97 -18.56
N GLY A 160 10.63 14.98 -19.15
CA GLY A 160 11.89 15.54 -18.70
C GLY A 160 12.69 16.14 -19.86
N PHE A 161 13.88 16.66 -19.58
CA PHE A 161 14.73 17.31 -20.58
C PHE A 161 15.26 16.35 -21.66
N TRP A 162 15.24 15.04 -21.41
CA TRP A 162 15.63 13.99 -22.38
C TRP A 162 14.50 13.60 -23.34
N ASP A 163 13.25 14.01 -23.06
CA ASP A 163 12.11 13.69 -23.92
C ASP A 163 12.12 14.57 -25.18
N ARG A 164 12.55 13.99 -26.28
CA ARG A 164 12.71 14.68 -27.57
C ARG A 164 11.48 14.62 -28.47
N ARG A 165 10.35 14.06 -27.97
CA ARG A 165 9.12 14.03 -28.75
C ARG A 165 8.61 15.45 -29.04
N SER A 166 8.05 15.63 -30.23
CA SER A 166 7.34 16.87 -30.54
C SER A 166 6.05 17.00 -29.74
N ASP A 167 5.55 18.20 -29.56
CA ASP A 167 4.30 18.44 -28.86
C ASP A 167 3.11 17.75 -29.58
N ASP A 168 3.15 17.66 -30.93
CA ASP A 168 2.18 16.91 -31.72
C ASP A 168 2.25 15.40 -31.49
N ASP A 169 3.44 14.83 -31.34
CA ASP A 169 3.58 13.41 -31.00
C ASP A 169 3.08 13.09 -29.59
N ILE A 170 3.33 14.00 -28.64
CA ILE A 170 2.81 13.88 -27.29
C ILE A 170 1.29 13.90 -27.32
N LYS A 171 0.69 14.88 -28.04
CA LYS A 171 -0.75 15.00 -28.17
C LYS A 171 -1.39 13.76 -28.79
N LYS A 172 -0.84 13.25 -29.89
CA LYS A 172 -1.31 12.02 -30.53
C LYS A 172 -1.22 10.81 -29.60
N ALA A 173 -0.12 10.69 -28.83
CA ALA A 173 0.03 9.63 -27.86
C ALA A 173 -1.00 9.70 -26.72
N VAL A 174 -1.30 10.91 -26.24
CA VAL A 174 -2.34 11.15 -25.24
C VAL A 174 -3.72 10.77 -25.78
N GLU A 175 -4.08 11.25 -26.98
CA GLU A 175 -5.37 10.94 -27.64
C GLU A 175 -5.55 9.42 -27.81
N LYS A 176 -4.51 8.72 -28.27
CA LYS A 176 -4.51 7.25 -28.41
C LYS A 176 -4.74 6.56 -27.06
N SER A 177 -4.05 7.00 -26.01
CA SER A 177 -4.19 6.43 -24.68
C SER A 177 -5.56 6.68 -24.06
N LEU A 178 -6.10 7.90 -24.22
CA LEU A 178 -7.46 8.23 -23.78
C LEU A 178 -8.52 7.43 -24.53
N GLY A 179 -8.33 7.23 -25.84
CA GLY A 179 -9.21 6.37 -26.64
C GLY A 179 -9.25 4.94 -26.10
N LYS A 180 -8.08 4.40 -25.71
CA LYS A 180 -7.99 3.06 -25.14
C LYS A 180 -8.61 2.96 -23.72
N ILE A 181 -8.41 3.99 -22.90
CA ILE A 181 -9.06 4.08 -21.58
C ILE A 181 -10.58 4.08 -21.74
N ASN A 182 -11.12 4.90 -22.66
CA ASN A 182 -12.54 4.95 -22.93
C ASN A 182 -13.09 3.60 -23.45
N GLU A 183 -12.38 2.93 -24.34
CA GLU A 183 -12.77 1.60 -24.82
C GLU A 183 -12.90 0.59 -23.67
N VAL A 184 -11.89 0.54 -22.78
CA VAL A 184 -11.92 -0.33 -21.60
C VAL A 184 -13.06 0.03 -20.67
N TRP A 185 -13.29 1.32 -20.47
CA TRP A 185 -14.37 1.83 -19.60
C TRP A 185 -15.75 1.43 -20.13
N GLU A 186 -16.00 1.60 -21.43
CA GLU A 186 -17.26 1.20 -22.04
C GLU A 186 -17.50 -0.31 -21.97
N LYS A 187 -16.47 -1.11 -22.23
CA LYS A 187 -16.55 -2.58 -22.06
C LYS A 187 -16.88 -2.95 -20.60
N THR A 188 -16.30 -2.26 -19.64
CA THR A 188 -16.57 -2.47 -18.22
C THR A 188 -18.02 -2.14 -17.87
N ILE A 189 -18.57 -1.04 -18.39
CA ILE A 189 -19.97 -0.66 -18.18
C ILE A 189 -20.91 -1.72 -18.80
N GLN A 190 -20.63 -2.17 -20.02
CA GLN A 190 -21.42 -3.21 -20.68
C GLN A 190 -21.39 -4.51 -19.88
N TYR A 191 -20.20 -4.91 -19.43
CA TYR A 191 -20.02 -6.08 -18.58
C TYR A 191 -20.83 -5.96 -17.30
N HIS A 192 -20.72 -4.83 -16.59
CA HIS A 192 -21.47 -4.58 -15.35
C HIS A 192 -23.00 -4.70 -15.56
N LYS A 193 -23.52 -4.19 -16.68
CA LYS A 193 -24.93 -4.35 -17.03
C LYS A 193 -25.33 -5.81 -17.23
N LEU A 194 -24.50 -6.58 -17.95
CA LEU A 194 -24.73 -8.00 -18.18
C LEU A 194 -24.65 -8.82 -16.88
N ASP A 195 -23.64 -8.58 -16.08
CA ASP A 195 -23.44 -9.26 -14.79
C ASP A 195 -24.62 -8.98 -13.84
N SER A 196 -25.05 -7.73 -13.74
CA SER A 196 -26.19 -7.32 -12.94
C SER A 196 -27.49 -7.97 -13.43
N ALA A 197 -27.72 -8.02 -14.76
CA ALA A 197 -28.91 -8.67 -15.34
C ALA A 197 -28.90 -10.20 -15.08
N ASN A 198 -27.73 -10.83 -15.06
CA ASN A 198 -27.56 -12.27 -14.83
C ASN A 198 -27.29 -12.62 -13.35
N LYS A 199 -27.42 -11.66 -12.44
CA LYS A 199 -27.23 -11.84 -10.98
C LYS A 199 -25.88 -12.49 -10.64
N GLY A 200 -24.79 -12.00 -11.25
CA GLY A 200 -23.44 -12.49 -11.00
C GLY A 200 -23.14 -13.89 -11.57
N LYS A 201 -23.95 -14.41 -12.49
CA LYS A 201 -23.77 -15.72 -13.14
C LYS A 201 -23.16 -15.62 -14.54
N VAL A 202 -22.48 -14.53 -14.86
CA VAL A 202 -21.78 -14.40 -16.14
C VAL A 202 -20.49 -15.20 -16.08
N THR A 203 -20.38 -16.18 -16.96
CA THR A 203 -19.14 -16.94 -17.19
C THR A 203 -18.27 -16.18 -18.19
N TYR A 204 -17.02 -15.98 -17.83
CA TYR A 204 -16.02 -15.38 -18.72
C TYR A 204 -15.46 -16.43 -19.69
N TYR A 205 -15.25 -16.02 -20.92
CA TYR A 205 -14.44 -16.72 -21.90
C TYR A 205 -13.32 -15.78 -22.38
#